data_78a99b1ae403c4cfb4335ea835a8a42a
#
_entry.id   78a99b1ae403c4cfb4335ea835a8a42a
#
_cell.length_a   1.000
_cell.length_b   1.000
_cell.length_c   1.000
_cell.angle_alpha   90.00
_cell.angle_beta   90.00
_cell.angle_gamma   90.00
#
_symmetry.space_group_name_H-M   'P 1'
#
loop_
_entity.id
_entity.type
_entity.pdbx_description
1 polymer ?
#
loop_
_entity_poly.entity_id
_entity_poly.type
_entity_poly.pdbx_seq_one_letter_code
_entity_poly.pdbx_strand_id
1 'polypeptide(L)'
;MISNKQLMNIAFEVSKSSYARKMQVGALLVKDNRIISTGYNGTLSGLDNECEDLFNTTYDYVVHAEANAIINAYKLGINDLEQCEIFITHSPCANCLKLIAQAGIRKVYFNKLYKYGKPLWAHKLGITFIKVAL
;
A
#
# COMPACT_ATOMS: atom_id res chain seq x y z
N MET A 1 13.16 -13.73 -13.03
CA MET A 1 12.69 -12.68 -12.10
C MET A 1 11.23 -12.35 -12.37
N ILE A 2 10.50 -12.03 -11.32
CA ILE A 2 9.14 -11.54 -11.44
C ILE A 2 9.22 -10.08 -11.92
N SER A 3 8.50 -9.74 -13.00
CA SER A 3 8.53 -8.37 -13.53
C SER A 3 7.70 -7.42 -12.67
N ASN A 4 7.95 -6.11 -12.81
CA ASN A 4 7.15 -5.08 -12.14
C ASN A 4 5.68 -5.18 -12.52
N LYS A 5 5.40 -5.48 -13.78
CA LYS A 5 4.02 -5.67 -14.26
C LYS A 5 3.35 -6.87 -13.56
N GLN A 6 4.06 -7.99 -13.42
CA GLN A 6 3.53 -9.16 -12.72
C GLN A 6 3.29 -8.84 -11.25
N LEU A 7 4.22 -8.16 -10.59
CA LEU A 7 4.05 -7.75 -9.20
C LEU A 7 2.85 -6.82 -9.03
N MET A 8 2.68 -5.87 -9.94
CA MET A 8 1.51 -4.97 -9.90
C MET A 8 0.21 -5.73 -10.13
N ASN A 9 0.19 -6.71 -11.02
CA ASN A 9 -0.98 -7.58 -11.21
C ASN A 9 -1.31 -8.36 -9.93
N ILE A 10 -0.29 -8.81 -9.20
CA ILE A 10 -0.50 -9.49 -7.91
C ILE A 10 -1.09 -8.51 -6.89
N ALA A 11 -0.63 -7.25 -6.87
CA ALA A 11 -1.20 -6.24 -5.98
C ALA A 11 -2.69 -6.02 -6.28
N PHE A 12 -3.09 -6.00 -7.55
CA PHE A 12 -4.51 -5.91 -7.93
C PHE A 12 -5.29 -7.15 -7.50
N GLU A 13 -4.69 -8.33 -7.62
CA GLU A 13 -5.34 -9.54 -7.13
C GLU A 13 -5.58 -9.48 -5.62
N VAL A 14 -4.60 -9.00 -4.86
CA VAL A 14 -4.73 -8.79 -3.41
C VAL A 14 -5.83 -7.78 -3.10
N SER A 15 -5.97 -6.73 -3.91
CA SER A 15 -6.98 -5.68 -3.69
C SER A 15 -8.41 -6.24 -3.69
N LYS A 16 -8.65 -7.33 -4.40
CA LYS A 16 -9.97 -7.97 -4.46
C LYS A 16 -10.43 -8.55 -3.13
N SER A 17 -9.53 -8.71 -2.18
CA SER A 17 -9.87 -9.15 -0.83
C SER A 17 -10.53 -8.05 0.01
N SER A 18 -10.44 -6.79 -0.41
CA SER A 18 -11.06 -5.67 0.29
C SER A 18 -12.58 -5.70 0.16
N TYR A 19 -13.27 -5.41 1.26
CA TYR A 19 -14.72 -5.23 1.27
C TYR A 19 -15.15 -3.79 0.97
N ALA A 20 -14.22 -2.91 0.66
CA ALA A 20 -14.54 -1.52 0.34
C ALA A 20 -15.35 -1.43 -0.96
N ARG A 21 -16.38 -0.60 -0.93
CA ARG A 21 -17.21 -0.33 -2.12
C ARG A 21 -16.64 0.81 -2.95
N LYS A 22 -16.05 1.82 -2.30
CA LYS A 22 -15.54 3.01 -2.98
C LYS A 22 -14.28 2.73 -3.77
N MET A 23 -13.31 2.04 -3.14
CA MET A 23 -12.04 1.76 -3.77
C MET A 23 -11.34 0.60 -3.06
N GLN A 24 -11.06 -0.45 -3.82
CA GLN A 24 -10.27 -1.58 -3.35
C GLN A 24 -8.81 -1.31 -3.68
N VAL A 25 -7.95 -1.33 -2.67
CA VAL A 25 -6.52 -1.08 -2.81
C VAL A 25 -5.74 -2.29 -2.32
N GLY A 26 -4.70 -2.65 -3.04
CA GLY A 26 -3.79 -3.70 -2.65
C GLY A 26 -2.35 -3.20 -2.62
N ALA A 27 -1.57 -3.73 -1.72
CA ALA A 27 -0.17 -3.37 -1.56
C ALA A 27 0.69 -4.60 -1.31
N LEU A 28 1.92 -4.58 -1.84
CA LEU A 28 2.93 -5.61 -1.62
C LEU A 28 4.20 -4.93 -1.11
N LEU A 29 4.84 -5.55 -0.13
CA LEU A 29 6.23 -5.25 0.18
C LEU A 29 7.11 -6.31 -0.50
N VAL A 30 8.11 -5.85 -1.23
CA VAL A 30 8.98 -6.69 -2.05
C VAL A 30 10.42 -6.44 -1.67
N LYS A 31 11.16 -7.50 -1.43
CA LYS A 31 12.60 -7.44 -1.16
C LYS A 31 13.30 -8.48 -2.01
N ASP A 32 14.34 -8.06 -2.75
CA ASP A 32 15.09 -8.96 -3.63
C ASP A 32 14.17 -9.76 -4.57
N ASN A 33 13.22 -9.08 -5.19
CA ASN A 33 12.22 -9.66 -6.10
C ASN A 33 11.31 -10.71 -5.44
N ARG A 34 11.18 -10.69 -4.11
CA ARG A 34 10.30 -11.61 -3.37
C ARG A 34 9.25 -10.82 -2.60
N ILE A 35 8.01 -11.27 -2.69
CA ILE A 35 6.92 -10.70 -1.91
C ILE A 35 7.07 -11.17 -0.47
N ILE A 36 7.28 -10.24 0.45
CA ILE A 36 7.45 -10.55 1.87
C ILE A 36 6.21 -10.24 2.69
N SER A 37 5.33 -9.39 2.19
CA SER A 37 4.09 -9.02 2.87
C SER A 37 3.09 -8.47 1.88
N THR A 38 1.82 -8.63 2.20
CA THR A 38 0.70 -8.07 1.44
C THR A 38 -0.23 -7.32 2.37
N GLY A 39 -1.00 -6.40 1.82
CA GLY A 39 -2.05 -5.69 2.53
C GLY A 39 -3.15 -5.22 1.59
N TYR A 40 -4.35 -5.14 2.10
CA TYR A 40 -5.48 -4.53 1.41
C TYR A 40 -6.24 -3.66 2.41
N ASN A 41 -6.98 -2.69 1.91
CA ASN A 41 -7.72 -1.80 2.81
C ASN A 41 -8.91 -2.51 3.43
N GLY A 42 -9.09 -2.31 4.73
CA GLY A 42 -10.15 -2.97 5.47
C GLY A 42 -10.29 -2.44 6.88
N THR A 43 -11.35 -2.86 7.55
CA THR A 43 -11.61 -2.48 8.93
C THR A 43 -10.63 -3.15 9.89
N LEU A 44 -10.55 -2.63 11.10
CA LEU A 44 -9.75 -3.23 12.16
C LEU A 44 -10.23 -4.66 12.43
N SER A 45 -9.30 -5.57 12.73
CA SER A 45 -9.63 -6.94 13.10
C SER A 45 -10.59 -6.96 14.28
N GLY A 46 -11.67 -7.73 14.17
CA GLY A 46 -12.69 -7.82 15.20
C GLY A 46 -13.91 -6.93 14.99
N LEU A 47 -13.84 -6.01 14.04
CA LEU A 47 -14.99 -5.19 13.65
C LEU A 47 -15.67 -5.78 12.39
N ASP A 48 -16.90 -5.31 12.11
CA ASP A 48 -17.59 -5.68 10.88
C ASP A 48 -16.79 -5.24 9.65
N ASN A 49 -16.98 -5.95 8.53
CA ASN A 49 -16.26 -5.65 7.29
C ASN A 49 -16.81 -4.44 6.51
N GLU A 50 -17.82 -3.75 7.05
CA GLU A 50 -18.38 -2.55 6.43
C GLU A 50 -17.37 -1.41 6.47
N CYS A 51 -16.86 -1.03 5.32
CA CYS A 51 -15.85 0.03 5.21
C CYS A 51 -16.45 1.43 5.10
N GLU A 52 -17.68 1.55 4.58
CA GLU A 52 -18.36 2.82 4.38
C GLU A 52 -19.72 2.82 5.06
N ASP A 53 -20.17 4.01 5.47
CA ASP A 53 -21.51 4.22 6.03
C ASP A 53 -22.58 4.30 4.92
N LEU A 54 -23.82 4.58 5.32
CA LEU A 54 -24.96 4.69 4.39
C LEU A 54 -24.81 5.85 3.39
N PHE A 55 -23.96 6.83 3.70
CA PHE A 55 -23.67 7.97 2.83
C PHE A 55 -22.42 7.74 2.00
N ASN A 56 -21.91 6.51 1.99
CA ASN A 56 -20.70 6.12 1.27
C ASN A 56 -19.43 6.85 1.76
N THR A 57 -19.41 7.24 3.04
CA THR A 57 -18.25 7.82 3.70
C THR A 57 -17.45 6.71 4.38
N THR A 58 -16.14 6.65 4.12
CA THR A 58 -15.26 5.66 4.73
C THR A 58 -15.17 5.87 6.24
N TYR A 59 -15.37 4.80 7.01
CA TYR A 59 -15.21 4.85 8.47
C TYR A 59 -13.76 5.13 8.85
N ASP A 60 -13.56 5.82 9.97
CA ASP A 60 -12.22 6.19 10.45
C ASP A 60 -11.39 4.99 10.95
N TYR A 61 -12.03 3.85 11.20
CA TYR A 61 -11.34 2.62 11.61
C TYR A 61 -10.95 1.72 10.41
N VAL A 62 -11.06 2.22 9.20
CA VAL A 62 -10.53 1.52 8.03
C VAL A 62 -9.03 1.80 7.92
N VAL A 63 -8.25 0.71 7.83
CA VAL A 63 -6.80 0.78 7.67
C VAL A 63 -6.47 0.63 6.20
N HIS A 64 -5.62 1.51 5.69
CA HIS A 64 -5.23 1.49 4.28
C HIS A 64 -4.32 0.30 3.96
N ALA A 65 -4.28 -0.09 2.70
CA ALA A 65 -3.53 -1.26 2.24
C ALA A 65 -2.04 -1.17 2.58
N GLU A 66 -1.44 -0.01 2.39
CA GLU A 66 -0.02 0.22 2.65
C GLU A 66 0.32 0.03 4.14
N ALA A 67 -0.51 0.60 5.00
CA ALA A 67 -0.34 0.45 6.45
C ALA A 67 -0.48 -1.02 6.85
N ASN A 68 -1.46 -1.74 6.30
CA ASN A 68 -1.63 -3.16 6.58
C ASN A 68 -0.44 -3.99 6.10
N ALA A 69 0.12 -3.70 4.93
CA ALA A 69 1.30 -4.41 4.43
C ALA A 69 2.50 -4.21 5.36
N ILE A 70 2.72 -2.98 5.83
CA ILE A 70 3.82 -2.65 6.76
C ILE A 70 3.60 -3.35 8.11
N ILE A 71 2.41 -3.27 8.66
CA ILE A 71 2.08 -3.91 9.94
C ILE A 71 2.23 -5.43 9.85
N ASN A 72 1.73 -6.03 8.74
CA ASN A 72 1.86 -7.47 8.54
C ASN A 72 3.32 -7.92 8.47
N ALA A 73 4.20 -7.14 7.85
CA ALA A 73 5.62 -7.41 7.83
C ALA A 73 6.21 -7.43 9.24
N TYR A 74 5.92 -6.41 10.04
CA TYR A 74 6.40 -6.35 11.42
C TYR A 74 5.86 -7.50 12.27
N LYS A 75 4.62 -7.90 12.08
CA LYS A 75 4.04 -9.06 12.78
C LYS A 75 4.76 -10.36 12.44
N LEU A 76 5.35 -10.46 11.26
CA LEU A 76 6.15 -11.61 10.84
C LEU A 76 7.62 -11.52 11.30
N GLY A 77 7.97 -10.48 12.05
CA GLY A 77 9.35 -10.26 12.51
C GLY A 77 10.26 -9.64 11.47
N ILE A 78 9.72 -9.14 10.36
CA ILE A 78 10.50 -8.49 9.32
C ILE A 78 10.61 -7.01 9.67
N ASN A 79 11.82 -6.52 9.92
CA ASN A 79 12.06 -5.15 10.38
C ASN A 79 13.09 -4.37 9.56
N ASP A 80 13.59 -4.95 8.47
CA ASP A 80 14.55 -4.30 7.57
C ASP A 80 13.84 -3.70 6.35
N LEU A 81 12.75 -2.95 6.59
CA LEU A 81 11.89 -2.44 5.51
C LEU A 81 12.59 -1.40 4.63
N GLU A 82 13.69 -0.81 5.11
CA GLU A 82 14.52 0.08 4.28
C GLU A 82 15.13 -0.64 3.07
N GLN A 83 15.17 -1.96 3.07
CA GLN A 83 15.61 -2.75 1.93
C GLN A 83 14.44 -3.19 1.02
N CYS A 84 13.23 -2.81 1.36
CA CYS A 84 12.03 -3.19 0.61
C CYS A 84 11.60 -2.11 -0.36
N GLU A 85 10.88 -2.55 -1.39
CA GLU A 85 10.11 -1.69 -2.28
C GLU A 85 8.64 -1.95 -2.03
N ILE A 86 7.78 -0.97 -2.27
CA ILE A 86 6.34 -1.14 -2.12
C ILE A 86 5.65 -1.00 -3.47
N PHE A 87 4.75 -1.94 -3.76
CA PHE A 87 3.88 -1.92 -4.94
C PHE A 87 2.47 -1.69 -4.46
N ILE A 88 1.82 -0.66 -4.98
CA ILE A 88 0.46 -0.27 -4.56
C ILE A 88 -0.38 -0.08 -5.82
N THR A 89 -1.61 -0.58 -5.81
CA THR A 89 -2.51 -0.38 -6.95
C THR A 89 -2.79 1.10 -7.23
N HIS A 90 -2.87 1.90 -6.17
CA HIS A 90 -3.10 3.35 -6.23
C HIS A 90 -2.01 4.07 -5.47
N SER A 91 -1.57 5.24 -5.94
CA SER A 91 -0.55 6.02 -5.25
C SER A 91 -1.00 6.36 -3.82
N PRO A 92 -0.08 6.40 -2.85
CA PRO A 92 -0.44 6.56 -1.45
C PRO A 92 -0.96 7.96 -1.13
N CYS A 93 -1.88 8.04 -0.16
CA CYS A 93 -2.26 9.31 0.43
C CYS A 93 -1.13 9.86 1.31
N ALA A 94 -1.25 11.12 1.74
CA ALA A 94 -0.21 11.77 2.53
C ALA A 94 0.12 11.01 3.82
N ASN A 95 -0.89 10.48 4.51
CA ASN A 95 -0.68 9.74 5.75
C ASN A 95 0.05 8.42 5.53
N CYS A 96 -0.34 7.67 4.51
CA CYS A 96 0.35 6.42 4.18
C CYS A 96 1.76 6.66 3.67
N LEU A 97 1.98 7.74 2.93
CA LEU A 97 3.33 8.09 2.46
C LEU A 97 4.26 8.39 3.63
N LYS A 98 3.77 9.03 4.69
CA LYS A 98 4.56 9.24 5.92
C LYS A 98 4.96 7.91 6.56
N LEU A 99 4.03 6.95 6.63
CA LEU A 99 4.33 5.62 7.18
C LEU A 99 5.37 4.89 6.33
N ILE A 100 5.24 4.95 5.02
CA ILE A 100 6.19 4.36 4.08
C ILE A 100 7.58 4.97 4.29
N ALA A 101 7.64 6.31 4.36
CA ALA A 101 8.89 7.03 4.58
C ALA A 101 9.54 6.69 5.92
N GLN A 102 8.73 6.63 6.99
CA GLN A 102 9.22 6.34 8.34
C GLN A 102 9.71 4.90 8.46
N ALA A 103 9.12 3.97 7.70
CA ALA A 103 9.59 2.59 7.63
C ALA A 103 10.91 2.44 6.86
N GLY A 104 11.36 3.48 6.19
CA GLY A 104 12.62 3.50 5.44
C GLY A 104 12.50 3.11 3.98
N ILE A 105 11.29 2.88 3.50
CA ILE A 105 11.05 2.50 2.09
C ILE A 105 11.27 3.72 1.21
N ARG A 106 12.03 3.56 0.11
CA ARG A 106 12.41 4.68 -0.77
C ARG A 106 11.95 4.51 -2.22
N LYS A 107 11.34 3.36 -2.58
CA LYS A 107 10.78 3.14 -3.91
C LYS A 107 9.31 2.76 -3.80
N VAL A 108 8.47 3.55 -4.44
CA VAL A 108 7.02 3.37 -4.47
C VAL A 108 6.59 3.14 -5.91
N TYR A 109 6.10 1.94 -6.19
CA TYR A 109 5.53 1.59 -7.49
C TYR A 109 4.01 1.68 -7.38
N PHE A 110 3.37 2.30 -8.35
CA PHE A 110 1.91 2.43 -8.39
C PHE A 110 1.39 2.29 -9.82
N ASN A 111 0.11 1.96 -9.95
CA ASN A 111 -0.55 1.91 -11.25
C ASN A 111 -1.42 3.15 -11.48
N LYS A 112 -2.37 3.41 -10.57
CA LYS A 112 -3.30 4.52 -10.69
C LYS A 112 -2.86 5.68 -9.82
N LEU A 113 -2.84 6.90 -10.40
CA LEU A 113 -2.53 8.09 -9.63
C LEU A 113 -3.75 8.46 -8.77
N TYR A 114 -3.52 8.61 -7.47
CA TYR A 114 -4.53 9.07 -6.53
C TYR A 114 -4.29 10.56 -6.20
N LYS A 115 -5.11 11.14 -5.37
CA LYS A 115 -5.27 12.59 -5.11
C LYS A 115 -4.01 13.43 -4.89
N TYR A 116 -2.90 12.86 -4.49
CA TYR A 116 -1.78 13.65 -4.02
C TYR A 116 -0.57 13.46 -4.90
N GLY A 117 0.01 14.60 -5.32
CA GLY A 117 1.31 14.59 -5.96
C GLY A 117 2.42 14.33 -4.94
N LYS A 118 3.66 14.31 -5.41
CA LYS A 118 4.83 14.13 -4.55
C LYS A 118 5.02 15.35 -3.65
N PRO A 119 4.91 15.24 -2.33
CA PRO A 119 5.24 16.36 -1.47
C PRO A 119 6.75 16.62 -1.49
N LEU A 120 7.13 17.87 -1.24
CA LEU A 120 8.54 18.27 -1.30
C LEU A 120 9.41 17.44 -0.35
N TRP A 121 8.90 17.11 0.84
CA TRP A 121 9.67 16.34 1.82
C TRP A 121 9.96 14.92 1.32
N ALA A 122 9.10 14.32 0.52
CA ALA A 122 9.35 13.00 -0.08
C ALA A 122 10.53 13.07 -1.05
N HIS A 123 10.60 14.14 -1.84
CA HIS A 123 11.71 14.38 -2.75
C HIS A 123 13.02 14.55 -1.96
N LYS A 124 12.98 15.32 -0.87
CA LYS A 124 14.15 15.51 0.00
C LYS A 124 14.69 14.20 0.59
N LEU A 125 13.79 13.25 0.88
CA LEU A 125 14.17 11.93 1.40
C LEU A 125 14.67 10.98 0.30
N GLY A 126 14.58 11.37 -0.96
CA GLY A 126 14.99 10.53 -2.07
C GLY A 126 13.99 9.43 -2.41
N ILE A 127 12.71 9.61 -2.07
CA ILE A 127 11.67 8.64 -2.43
C ILE A 127 11.39 8.75 -3.93
N THR A 128 11.51 7.63 -4.63
CA THR A 128 11.23 7.52 -6.05
C THR A 128 9.84 6.93 -6.26
N PHE A 129 9.05 7.57 -7.13
CA PHE A 129 7.72 7.10 -7.50
C PHE A 129 7.78 6.60 -8.94
N ILE A 130 7.36 5.37 -9.16
CA ILE A 130 7.46 4.71 -10.46
C ILE A 130 6.08 4.20 -10.84
N LYS A 131 5.54 4.73 -11.95
CA LYS A 131 4.27 4.24 -12.47
C LYS A 131 4.50 2.96 -13.26
N VAL A 132 3.70 1.94 -12.96
CA VAL A 132 3.73 0.65 -13.67
C VAL A 132 2.45 0.54 -14.49
N ALA A 133 2.59 0.63 -15.81
CA ALA A 133 1.46 0.45 -16.74
C ALA A 133 1.11 -1.03 -16.86
N LEU A 134 -0.19 -1.32 -16.97
CA LEU A 134 -0.68 -2.69 -17.16
C LEU A 134 -1.25 -2.89 -18.56
#